data_38315e3d5ec5b6408ec4d67fe6a7f791
#
_entry.id   38315e3d5ec5b6408ec4d67fe6a7f791
#
_cell.length_a   1.000
_cell.length_b   1.000
_cell.length_c   1.000
_cell.angle_alpha   90.00
_cell.angle_beta   90.00
_cell.angle_gamma   90.00
#
_symmetry.space_group_name_H-M   'P 1'
#
loop_
_entity.id
_entity.type
_entity.pdbx_description
1 polymer ?
#
loop_
_entity_poly.entity_id
_entity_poly.type
_entity_poly.pdbx_seq_one_letter_code
_entity_poly.pdbx_strand_id
1 'polypeptide(L)'
;MTSRDSAASEITPEVLLRAYACGIFPMAESADDPTLFWVEPEMRGVIPLDGFRASSRLKRTVRSDAFTVTVNKAFKAVISGCAAPQAGRDDTWINKRIRDLYVGLHELGHAHSVEVWQDDDLAGGLYGVSLGRAFFGESMFHRSRDASKVALVHLVARLIAGGFELLDTQYVTEHLRSFGAVEIPRRRYTALLDRAIKGDADFCKLPVDRPIRGEQALEIIATRG
;
A
#
# COMPACT_ATOMS: atom_id res chain seq x y z
N MET A 1 -32.81 30.57 4.11
CA MET A 1 -33.09 29.47 3.19
C MET A 1 -31.75 28.95 2.68
N THR A 2 -31.18 27.99 3.35
CA THR A 2 -29.92 27.35 2.96
C THR A 2 -30.27 26.09 2.19
N SER A 3 -30.12 26.15 0.87
CA SER A 3 -30.23 25.01 -0.01
C SER A 3 -29.06 24.07 0.27
N ARG A 4 -29.33 22.95 0.93
CA ARG A 4 -28.46 21.77 0.98
C ARG A 4 -28.86 20.87 -0.18
N ASP A 5 -28.54 21.28 -1.40
CA ASP A 5 -28.46 20.38 -2.54
C ASP A 5 -27.02 19.94 -2.68
N SER A 6 -26.63 18.95 -1.90
CA SER A 6 -25.45 18.15 -2.21
C SER A 6 -25.90 17.06 -3.19
N ALA A 7 -25.79 17.33 -4.49
CA ALA A 7 -25.46 16.29 -5.43
C ALA A 7 -24.09 15.75 -4.98
N ALA A 8 -24.09 14.76 -4.11
CA ALA A 8 -22.92 14.01 -3.77
C ALA A 8 -22.48 13.34 -5.06
N SER A 9 -21.58 13.97 -5.80
CA SER A 9 -20.99 13.37 -6.99
C SER A 9 -20.45 12.01 -6.55
N GLU A 10 -20.95 10.97 -7.18
CA GLU A 10 -20.57 9.60 -6.83
C GLU A 10 -19.07 9.48 -6.96
N ILE A 11 -18.38 9.14 -5.87
CA ILE A 11 -16.93 8.92 -5.93
C ILE A 11 -16.71 7.62 -6.69
N THR A 12 -16.14 7.75 -7.89
CA THR A 12 -15.78 6.61 -8.73
C THR A 12 -14.29 6.29 -8.61
N PRO A 13 -13.82 5.12 -9.08
CA PRO A 13 -12.40 4.81 -9.14
C PRO A 13 -11.57 5.88 -9.87
N GLU A 14 -12.10 6.49 -10.93
CA GLU A 14 -11.41 7.55 -11.68
C GLU A 14 -11.29 8.85 -10.87
N VAL A 15 -12.32 9.20 -10.09
CA VAL A 15 -12.26 10.34 -9.17
C VAL A 15 -11.21 10.10 -8.10
N LEU A 16 -11.13 8.85 -7.60
CA LEU A 16 -10.12 8.48 -6.62
C LEU A 16 -8.70 8.57 -7.18
N LEU A 17 -8.46 8.11 -8.42
CA LEU A 17 -7.15 8.27 -9.08
C LEU A 17 -6.75 9.74 -9.28
N ARG A 18 -7.72 10.60 -9.63
CA ARG A 18 -7.47 12.05 -9.72
C ARG A 18 -7.10 12.66 -8.38
N ALA A 19 -7.73 12.21 -7.30
CA ALA A 19 -7.38 12.65 -5.95
C ALA A 19 -5.94 12.23 -5.59
N TYR A 20 -5.55 10.98 -5.86
CA TYR A 20 -4.17 10.53 -5.70
C TYR A 20 -3.17 11.35 -6.52
N ALA A 21 -3.50 11.69 -7.76
CA ALA A 21 -2.68 12.57 -8.59
C ALA A 21 -2.46 13.96 -7.99
N CYS A 22 -3.39 14.43 -7.15
CA CYS A 22 -3.28 15.68 -6.38
C CYS A 22 -2.64 15.49 -5.00
N GLY A 23 -2.25 14.27 -4.61
CA GLY A 23 -1.70 13.97 -3.29
C GLY A 23 -2.75 13.84 -2.19
N ILE A 24 -4.03 13.69 -2.54
CA ILE A 24 -5.19 13.61 -1.64
C ILE A 24 -5.67 12.16 -1.59
N PHE A 25 -6.12 11.71 -0.43
CA PHE A 25 -6.67 10.36 -0.25
C PHE A 25 -7.92 10.36 0.63
N PRO A 26 -8.84 9.39 0.46
CA PRO A 26 -10.07 9.31 1.25
C PRO A 26 -9.85 8.58 2.57
N MET A 27 -10.60 9.00 3.58
CA MET A 27 -10.76 8.29 4.85
C MET A 27 -12.23 8.33 5.28
N ALA A 28 -12.64 7.38 6.13
CA ALA A 28 -13.86 7.44 6.90
C ALA A 28 -13.53 7.56 8.39
N GLU A 29 -14.45 8.07 9.20
CA GLU A 29 -14.24 8.17 10.65
C GLU A 29 -14.28 6.78 11.31
N SER A 30 -15.11 5.86 10.78
CA SER A 30 -15.27 4.49 11.30
C SER A 30 -15.70 3.52 10.20
N ALA A 31 -15.73 2.24 10.53
CA ALA A 31 -16.20 1.19 9.63
C ALA A 31 -17.68 1.35 9.22
N ASP A 32 -18.49 1.93 10.10
CA ASP A 32 -19.95 2.07 9.94
C ASP A 32 -20.34 3.44 9.37
N ASP A 33 -19.42 4.42 9.33
CA ASP A 33 -19.71 5.73 8.75
C ASP A 33 -19.64 5.67 7.21
N PRO A 34 -20.74 5.91 6.49
CA PRO A 34 -20.75 5.92 5.04
C PRO A 34 -20.07 7.16 4.43
N THR A 35 -19.77 8.18 5.25
CA THR A 35 -19.20 9.44 4.81
C THR A 35 -17.72 9.27 4.54
N LEU A 36 -17.23 9.89 3.47
CA LEU A 36 -15.80 9.98 3.18
C LEU A 36 -15.35 11.43 3.26
N PHE A 37 -14.19 11.65 3.85
CA PHE A 37 -13.52 12.93 3.83
C PHE A 37 -12.15 12.81 3.16
N TRP A 38 -11.71 13.89 2.55
CA TRP A 38 -10.44 13.95 1.84
C TRP A 38 -9.35 14.49 2.74
N VAL A 39 -8.22 13.84 2.73
CA VAL A 39 -7.07 14.17 3.59
C VAL A 39 -5.90 14.62 2.75
N GLU A 40 -5.30 15.74 3.13
CA GLU A 40 -4.08 16.31 2.56
C GLU A 40 -3.14 16.71 3.70
N PRO A 41 -2.26 15.82 4.18
CA PRO A 41 -1.37 16.11 5.30
C PRO A 41 -0.32 17.18 4.96
N GLU A 42 0.05 18.02 5.94
CA GLU A 42 1.17 18.97 5.79
C GLU A 42 2.54 18.26 5.75
N MET A 43 2.65 17.17 6.49
CA MET A 43 3.82 16.28 6.49
C MET A 43 3.41 14.93 5.93
N ARG A 44 4.10 14.48 4.88
CA ARG A 44 3.80 13.22 4.20
C ARG A 44 4.82 12.15 4.51
N GLY A 45 4.35 10.97 4.90
CA GLY A 45 5.18 9.80 5.10
C GLY A 45 5.55 9.14 3.77
N VAL A 46 6.84 8.88 3.58
CA VAL A 46 7.35 8.15 2.40
C VAL A 46 8.43 7.17 2.83
N ILE A 47 8.57 6.07 2.10
CA ILE A 47 9.72 5.18 2.20
C ILE A 47 10.60 5.39 0.97
N PRO A 48 11.79 6.00 1.11
CA PRO A 48 12.77 6.04 0.04
C PRO A 48 13.15 4.62 -0.38
N LEU A 49 12.97 4.25 -1.64
CA LEU A 49 13.24 2.89 -2.12
C LEU A 49 14.73 2.54 -2.07
N ASP A 50 15.61 3.54 -2.20
CA ASP A 50 17.08 3.44 -2.02
C ASP A 50 17.51 3.49 -0.55
N GLY A 51 16.64 3.89 0.34
CA GLY A 51 16.86 3.95 1.78
C GLY A 51 16.11 2.88 2.58
N PHE A 52 15.47 1.91 1.91
CA PHE A 52 14.71 0.87 2.58
C PHE A 52 15.60 -0.05 3.42
N ARG A 53 15.15 -0.34 4.65
CA ARG A 53 15.92 -1.14 5.61
C ARG A 53 15.08 -2.30 6.12
N ALA A 54 15.66 -3.49 6.13
CA ALA A 54 15.12 -4.66 6.80
C ALA A 54 16.12 -5.15 7.86
N SER A 55 15.65 -5.40 9.09
CA SER A 55 16.52 -5.92 10.16
C SER A 55 17.10 -7.28 9.79
N SER A 56 18.27 -7.63 10.34
CA SER A 56 18.90 -8.94 10.09
C SER A 56 18.00 -10.12 10.45
N ARG A 57 17.14 -9.95 11.47
CA ARG A 57 16.14 -10.96 11.83
C ARG A 57 15.08 -11.10 10.74
N LEU A 58 14.54 -10.00 10.25
CA LEU A 58 13.55 -10.04 9.16
C LEU A 58 14.16 -10.62 7.88
N LYS A 59 15.39 -10.23 7.53
CA LYS A 59 16.10 -10.80 6.37
C LYS A 59 16.22 -12.33 6.46
N ARG A 60 16.47 -12.86 7.67
CA ARG A 60 16.49 -14.33 7.88
C ARG A 60 15.11 -14.96 7.67
N THR A 61 14.04 -14.34 8.21
CA THR A 61 12.67 -14.82 8.01
C THR A 61 12.29 -14.80 6.53
N VAL A 62 12.65 -13.75 5.80
CA VAL A 62 12.40 -13.66 4.34
C VAL A 62 13.17 -14.75 3.59
N ARG A 63 14.47 -14.96 3.87
CA ARG A 63 15.31 -15.97 3.22
C ARG A 63 14.87 -17.40 3.48
N SER A 64 14.24 -17.66 4.63
CA SER A 64 13.81 -19.03 4.96
C SER A 64 12.62 -19.50 4.12
N ASP A 65 11.99 -18.59 3.37
CA ASP A 65 10.75 -18.86 2.62
C ASP A 65 9.67 -19.56 3.48
N ALA A 66 9.64 -19.21 4.81
CA ALA A 66 8.65 -19.76 5.74
C ALA A 66 7.21 -19.31 5.40
N PHE A 67 7.09 -18.34 4.52
CA PHE A 67 5.84 -17.87 3.96
C PHE A 67 5.90 -17.94 2.43
N THR A 68 4.79 -18.33 1.83
CA THR A 68 4.58 -18.15 0.38
C THR A 68 4.03 -16.76 0.14
N VAL A 69 4.59 -16.02 -0.83
CA VAL A 69 4.14 -14.66 -1.15
C VAL A 69 3.59 -14.61 -2.56
N THR A 70 2.33 -14.21 -2.68
CA THR A 70 1.65 -13.99 -3.97
C THR A 70 1.30 -12.51 -4.15
N VAL A 71 0.84 -12.14 -5.32
CA VAL A 71 0.33 -10.79 -5.60
C VAL A 71 -0.93 -10.86 -6.45
N ASN A 72 -1.90 -10.00 -6.16
CA ASN A 72 -3.14 -9.88 -6.92
C ASN A 72 -4.00 -11.17 -6.98
N LYS A 73 -3.75 -12.14 -6.09
CA LYS A 73 -4.50 -13.41 -6.05
C LYS A 73 -5.73 -13.33 -5.13
N ALA A 74 -5.65 -12.52 -4.08
CA ALA A 74 -6.67 -12.46 -3.04
C ALA A 74 -6.92 -11.02 -2.56
N PHE A 75 -7.00 -10.04 -3.47
CA PHE A 75 -7.16 -8.62 -3.13
C PHE A 75 -8.31 -8.37 -2.15
N LYS A 76 -9.50 -8.97 -2.42
CA LYS A 76 -10.69 -8.83 -1.56
C LYS A 76 -10.45 -9.39 -0.15
N ALA A 77 -9.68 -10.47 -0.03
CA ALA A 77 -9.33 -11.04 1.28
C ALA A 77 -8.32 -10.16 2.03
N VAL A 78 -7.35 -9.58 1.32
CA VAL A 78 -6.35 -8.66 1.89
C VAL A 78 -7.02 -7.39 2.43
N ILE A 79 -7.84 -6.69 1.63
CA ILE A 79 -8.52 -5.48 2.09
C ILE A 79 -9.48 -5.76 3.25
N SER A 80 -10.15 -6.92 3.25
CA SER A 80 -10.97 -7.36 4.38
C SER A 80 -10.13 -7.64 5.63
N GLY A 81 -8.95 -8.24 5.48
CA GLY A 81 -8.00 -8.44 6.57
C GLY A 81 -7.48 -7.13 7.15
N CYS A 82 -7.24 -6.12 6.30
CA CYS A 82 -6.85 -4.77 6.72
C CYS A 82 -7.99 -4.05 7.47
N ALA A 83 -9.23 -4.28 7.06
CA ALA A 83 -10.43 -3.69 7.68
C ALA A 83 -10.86 -4.38 8.99
N ALA A 84 -10.39 -5.59 9.24
CA ALA A 84 -10.74 -6.33 10.46
C ALA A 84 -10.14 -5.67 11.71
N PRO A 85 -10.83 -5.78 12.87
CA PRO A 85 -10.24 -5.38 14.15
C PRO A 85 -8.90 -6.08 14.40
N GLN A 86 -7.95 -5.36 14.98
CA GLN A 86 -6.62 -5.87 15.33
C GLN A 86 -6.30 -5.50 16.78
N ALA A 87 -5.38 -6.22 17.40
CA ALA A 87 -4.95 -5.90 18.74
C ALA A 87 -4.50 -4.42 18.85
N GLY A 88 -5.19 -3.65 19.70
CA GLY A 88 -4.96 -2.21 19.88
C GLY A 88 -5.62 -1.30 18.82
N ARG A 89 -6.46 -1.87 17.94
CA ARG A 89 -7.27 -1.12 16.98
C ARG A 89 -8.63 -1.80 16.81
N ASP A 90 -9.63 -1.32 17.54
CA ASP A 90 -10.97 -1.89 17.55
C ASP A 90 -11.82 -1.39 16.37
N ASP A 91 -11.46 -0.26 15.76
CA ASP A 91 -12.15 0.35 14.62
C ASP A 91 -11.20 0.59 13.43
N THR A 92 -11.77 0.86 12.26
CA THR A 92 -11.04 1.09 11.03
C THR A 92 -11.69 2.18 10.18
N TRP A 93 -10.86 2.93 9.46
CA TRP A 93 -11.29 3.88 8.44
C TRP A 93 -11.74 3.21 7.13
N ILE A 94 -11.53 1.87 7.00
CA ILE A 94 -11.87 1.11 5.79
C ILE A 94 -13.32 0.62 5.87
N ASN A 95 -14.27 1.51 5.57
CA ASN A 95 -15.70 1.19 5.49
C ASN A 95 -16.05 0.40 4.22
N LYS A 96 -17.32 0.03 4.05
CA LYS A 96 -17.79 -0.70 2.86
C LYS A 96 -17.53 0.08 1.57
N ARG A 97 -17.78 1.40 1.55
CA ARG A 97 -17.60 2.26 0.37
C ARG A 97 -16.14 2.33 -0.07
N ILE A 98 -15.23 2.47 0.87
CA ILE A 98 -13.78 2.42 0.62
C ILE A 98 -13.39 1.07 0.02
N ARG A 99 -13.85 -0.05 0.60
CA ARG A 99 -13.55 -1.37 0.05
C ARG A 99 -14.03 -1.53 -1.40
N ASP A 100 -15.26 -1.10 -1.68
CA ASP A 100 -15.83 -1.21 -3.03
C ASP A 100 -15.03 -0.36 -4.05
N LEU A 101 -14.60 0.86 -3.68
CA LEU A 101 -13.77 1.72 -4.52
C LEU A 101 -12.40 1.10 -4.83
N TYR A 102 -11.71 0.54 -3.83
CA TYR A 102 -10.40 -0.08 -4.06
C TYR A 102 -10.50 -1.41 -4.80
N VAL A 103 -11.58 -2.18 -4.62
CA VAL A 103 -11.86 -3.35 -5.45
C VAL A 103 -12.06 -2.91 -6.91
N GLY A 104 -12.81 -1.83 -7.17
CA GLY A 104 -12.95 -1.27 -8.51
C GLY A 104 -11.60 -0.83 -9.11
N LEU A 105 -10.73 -0.17 -8.32
CA LEU A 105 -9.37 0.16 -8.76
C LEU A 105 -8.54 -1.08 -9.07
N HIS A 106 -8.70 -2.16 -8.31
CA HIS A 106 -8.02 -3.41 -8.57
C HIS A 106 -8.47 -4.06 -9.89
N GLU A 107 -9.77 -4.07 -10.16
CA GLU A 107 -10.35 -4.59 -11.40
C GLU A 107 -9.91 -3.77 -12.63
N LEU A 108 -9.62 -2.47 -12.45
CA LEU A 108 -9.04 -1.58 -13.47
C LEU A 108 -7.49 -1.69 -13.57
N GLY A 109 -6.83 -2.49 -12.73
CA GLY A 109 -5.38 -2.67 -12.73
C GLY A 109 -4.58 -1.58 -12.01
N HIS A 110 -5.24 -0.72 -11.24
CA HIS A 110 -4.59 0.38 -10.50
C HIS A 110 -4.37 0.08 -9.02
N ALA A 111 -5.04 -0.91 -8.44
CA ALA A 111 -4.77 -1.33 -7.06
C ALA A 111 -4.21 -2.75 -7.03
N HIS A 112 -3.25 -2.95 -6.15
CA HIS A 112 -2.51 -4.20 -6.05
C HIS A 112 -2.44 -4.68 -4.60
N SER A 113 -2.41 -6.00 -4.43
CA SER A 113 -2.19 -6.65 -3.14
C SER A 113 -0.93 -7.50 -3.15
N VAL A 114 -0.33 -7.63 -1.98
CA VAL A 114 0.72 -8.61 -1.67
C VAL A 114 0.18 -9.49 -0.56
N GLU A 115 -0.02 -10.76 -0.85
CA GLU A 115 -0.52 -11.76 0.08
C GLU A 115 0.64 -12.56 0.66
N VAL A 116 0.57 -12.85 1.94
CA VAL A 116 1.53 -13.70 2.66
C VAL A 116 0.78 -14.86 3.26
N TRP A 117 1.13 -16.07 2.81
CA TRP A 117 0.48 -17.32 3.17
C TRP A 117 1.40 -18.15 4.07
N GLN A 118 0.80 -18.78 5.05
CA GLN A 118 1.42 -19.83 5.83
C GLN A 118 0.58 -21.08 5.61
N ASP A 119 1.16 -22.05 4.93
CA ASP A 119 0.41 -23.16 4.34
C ASP A 119 -0.70 -22.59 3.42
N ASP A 120 -1.96 -22.92 3.64
CA ASP A 120 -3.10 -22.41 2.87
C ASP A 120 -3.78 -21.20 3.53
N ASP A 121 -3.31 -20.75 4.70
CA ASP A 121 -3.90 -19.67 5.45
C ASP A 121 -3.29 -18.32 5.08
N LEU A 122 -4.13 -17.31 4.84
CA LEU A 122 -3.70 -15.93 4.63
C LEU A 122 -3.19 -15.33 5.96
N ALA A 123 -1.88 -15.44 6.16
CA ALA A 123 -1.19 -15.04 7.40
C ALA A 123 -0.98 -13.53 7.53
N GLY A 124 -1.06 -12.80 6.44
CA GLY A 124 -0.93 -11.34 6.40
C GLY A 124 -0.92 -10.81 4.97
N GLY A 125 -0.79 -9.51 4.83
CA GLY A 125 -0.72 -8.88 3.53
C GLY A 125 -0.80 -7.36 3.62
N LEU A 126 -0.74 -6.73 2.47
CA LEU A 126 -0.92 -5.30 2.29
C LEU A 126 -1.57 -5.03 0.92
N TYR A 127 -2.14 -3.84 0.78
CA TYR A 127 -2.59 -3.36 -0.52
C TYR A 127 -2.23 -1.89 -0.71
N GLY A 128 -2.28 -1.45 -1.96
CA GLY A 128 -2.04 -0.06 -2.32
C GLY A 128 -2.42 0.22 -3.77
N VAL A 129 -2.24 1.48 -4.17
CA VAL A 129 -2.59 2.01 -5.49
C VAL A 129 -1.34 2.36 -6.26
N SER A 130 -1.30 2.05 -7.55
CA SER A 130 -0.25 2.45 -8.49
C SER A 130 -0.77 3.55 -9.42
N LEU A 131 0.04 4.60 -9.61
CA LEU A 131 -0.22 5.67 -10.56
C LEU A 131 1.11 6.18 -11.12
N GLY A 132 1.36 5.93 -12.41
CA GLY A 132 2.67 6.17 -12.99
C GLY A 132 3.76 5.44 -12.22
N ARG A 133 4.81 6.13 -11.78
CA ARG A 133 5.90 5.61 -10.95
C ARG A 133 5.68 5.81 -9.44
N ALA A 134 4.47 6.21 -9.02
CA ALA A 134 4.10 6.30 -7.62
C ALA A 134 3.30 5.07 -7.18
N PHE A 135 3.59 4.58 -5.98
CA PHE A 135 2.80 3.58 -5.29
C PHE A 135 2.37 4.13 -3.92
N PHE A 136 1.08 4.09 -3.65
CA PHE A 136 0.46 4.54 -2.41
C PHE A 136 0.12 3.31 -1.58
N GLY A 137 0.90 3.06 -0.54
CA GLY A 137 0.65 1.97 0.40
C GLY A 137 -0.49 2.35 1.35
N GLU A 138 -1.59 1.63 1.30
CA GLU A 138 -2.82 1.98 2.01
C GLU A 138 -2.88 1.37 3.40
N SER A 139 -2.85 0.06 3.47
CA SER A 139 -2.96 -0.64 4.74
C SER A 139 -2.29 -2.01 4.69
N MET A 140 -1.96 -2.52 5.87
CA MET A 140 -1.41 -3.86 6.04
C MET A 140 -1.99 -4.53 7.28
N PHE A 141 -2.01 -5.86 7.28
CA PHE A 141 -2.41 -6.66 8.43
C PHE A 141 -1.52 -7.88 8.59
N HIS A 142 -1.52 -8.48 9.77
CA HIS A 142 -0.88 -9.77 10.01
C HIS A 142 -1.68 -10.57 11.04
N ARG A 143 -1.73 -11.87 10.83
CA ARG A 143 -2.23 -12.89 11.77
C ARG A 143 -1.06 -13.70 12.34
N SER A 144 -0.03 -13.92 11.52
CA SER A 144 1.23 -14.54 11.94
C SER A 144 2.32 -13.48 12.09
N ARG A 145 3.21 -13.68 13.06
CA ARG A 145 4.33 -12.77 13.34
C ARG A 145 5.15 -12.50 12.09
N ASP A 146 5.47 -11.23 11.85
CA ASP A 146 6.27 -10.72 10.72
C ASP A 146 5.63 -10.84 9.33
N ALA A 147 4.43 -11.43 9.16
CA ALA A 147 3.81 -11.59 7.84
C ALA A 147 3.62 -10.26 7.09
N SER A 148 3.10 -9.21 7.72
CA SER A 148 2.99 -7.88 7.09
C SER A 148 4.35 -7.26 6.73
N LYS A 149 5.40 -7.58 7.49
CA LYS A 149 6.77 -7.11 7.20
C LYS A 149 7.37 -7.84 6.01
N VAL A 150 7.08 -9.15 5.89
CA VAL A 150 7.45 -9.95 4.70
C VAL A 150 6.73 -9.39 3.47
N ALA A 151 5.43 -9.09 3.58
CA ALA A 151 4.68 -8.43 2.51
C ALA A 151 5.34 -7.12 2.06
N LEU A 152 5.77 -6.27 3.00
CA LEU A 152 6.43 -5.00 2.70
C LEU A 152 7.79 -5.20 1.99
N VAL A 153 8.60 -6.19 2.40
CA VAL A 153 9.87 -6.52 1.71
C VAL A 153 9.60 -6.91 0.25
N HIS A 154 8.62 -7.80 0.01
CA HIS A 154 8.26 -8.22 -1.35
C HIS A 154 7.64 -7.08 -2.18
N LEU A 155 6.83 -6.19 -1.56
CA LEU A 155 6.36 -4.98 -2.21
C LEU A 155 7.53 -4.13 -2.69
N VAL A 156 8.47 -3.78 -1.81
CA VAL A 156 9.61 -2.91 -2.14
C VAL A 156 10.46 -3.53 -3.25
N ALA A 157 10.75 -4.83 -3.20
CA ALA A 157 11.47 -5.53 -4.27
C ALA A 157 10.71 -5.39 -5.61
N ARG A 158 9.39 -5.57 -5.60
CA ARG A 158 8.55 -5.45 -6.79
C ARG A 158 8.52 -4.02 -7.34
N LEU A 159 8.43 -3.03 -6.46
CA LEU A 159 8.46 -1.62 -6.86
C LEU A 159 9.81 -1.24 -7.50
N ILE A 160 10.92 -1.70 -6.93
CA ILE A 160 12.26 -1.47 -7.49
C ILE A 160 12.39 -2.12 -8.87
N ALA A 161 12.01 -3.39 -9.01
CA ALA A 161 12.08 -4.11 -10.28
C ALA A 161 11.15 -3.49 -11.34
N GLY A 162 10.00 -2.97 -10.94
CA GLY A 162 8.99 -2.35 -11.78
C GLY A 162 9.29 -0.90 -12.17
N GLY A 163 10.36 -0.29 -11.64
CA GLY A 163 10.76 1.07 -12.00
C GLY A 163 9.99 2.17 -11.27
N PHE A 164 9.38 1.87 -10.12
CA PHE A 164 8.75 2.88 -9.26
C PHE A 164 9.79 3.81 -8.63
N GLU A 165 9.39 5.05 -8.35
CA GLU A 165 10.24 6.10 -7.77
C GLU A 165 9.74 6.61 -6.43
N LEU A 166 8.44 6.51 -6.15
CA LEU A 166 7.81 7.02 -4.94
C LEU A 166 6.99 5.91 -4.27
N LEU A 167 7.32 5.59 -3.01
CA LEU A 167 6.48 4.80 -2.12
C LEU A 167 5.93 5.71 -1.02
N ASP A 168 4.67 6.07 -1.16
CA ASP A 168 3.91 6.88 -0.24
C ASP A 168 3.28 6.00 0.85
N THR A 169 3.36 6.40 2.09
CA THR A 169 2.76 5.73 3.25
C THR A 169 1.82 6.64 4.03
N GLN A 170 1.46 7.79 3.49
CA GLN A 170 0.65 8.88 4.04
C GLN A 170 1.21 9.42 5.36
N TYR A 171 1.33 8.57 6.38
CA TYR A 171 1.86 8.90 7.71
C TYR A 171 3.04 7.98 8.05
N VAL A 172 3.93 8.46 8.93
CA VAL A 172 5.03 7.65 9.47
C VAL A 172 4.66 7.15 10.85
N THR A 173 4.52 5.84 10.98
CA THR A 173 4.43 5.16 12.28
C THR A 173 5.83 4.73 12.74
N GLU A 174 6.00 4.44 14.03
CA GLU A 174 7.25 3.87 14.56
C GLU A 174 7.63 2.58 13.82
N HIS A 175 6.63 1.76 13.49
CA HIS A 175 6.82 0.56 12.69
C HIS A 175 7.44 0.87 11.32
N LEU A 176 6.88 1.82 10.56
CA LEU A 176 7.39 2.20 9.24
C LEU A 176 8.73 2.91 9.31
N ARG A 177 8.99 3.66 10.39
CA ARG A 177 10.30 4.30 10.65
C ARG A 177 11.42 3.26 10.74
N SER A 178 11.14 2.06 11.26
CA SER A 178 12.11 0.97 11.31
C SER A 178 12.52 0.44 9.93
N PHE A 179 11.74 0.72 8.89
CA PHE A 179 12.03 0.40 7.49
C PHE A 179 12.66 1.56 6.69
N GLY A 180 12.95 2.68 7.35
CA GLY A 180 13.53 3.86 6.71
C GLY A 180 12.50 4.89 6.26
N ALA A 181 11.23 4.79 6.69
CA ALA A 181 10.23 5.82 6.42
C ALA A 181 10.63 7.16 7.02
N VAL A 182 10.39 8.21 6.27
CA VAL A 182 10.66 9.61 6.67
C VAL A 182 9.43 10.48 6.39
N GLU A 183 9.29 11.53 7.18
CA GLU A 183 8.30 12.57 6.92
C GLU A 183 8.95 13.69 6.10
N ILE A 184 8.25 14.12 5.05
CA ILE A 184 8.69 15.23 4.21
C ILE A 184 7.57 16.27 4.12
N PRO A 185 7.90 17.59 4.03
CA PRO A 185 6.89 18.63 3.85
C PRO A 185 6.10 18.43 2.55
N ARG A 186 4.80 18.75 2.57
CA ARG A 186 3.87 18.65 1.44
C ARG A 186 4.46 19.20 0.14
N ARG A 187 5.10 20.37 0.17
CA ARG A 187 5.74 20.96 -1.02
C ARG A 187 6.78 20.02 -1.67
N ARG A 188 7.59 19.32 -0.86
CA ARG A 188 8.58 18.37 -1.37
C ARG A 188 7.89 17.11 -1.91
N TYR A 189 6.88 16.64 -1.20
CA TYR A 189 6.07 15.49 -1.63
C TYR A 189 5.40 15.74 -2.98
N THR A 190 4.72 16.90 -3.15
CA THR A 190 4.05 17.26 -4.41
C THR A 190 5.03 17.26 -5.58
N ALA A 191 6.24 17.82 -5.40
CA ALA A 191 7.24 17.82 -6.45
C ALA A 191 7.72 16.40 -6.83
N LEU A 192 7.82 15.47 -5.86
CA LEU A 192 8.14 14.06 -6.13
C LEU A 192 6.98 13.36 -6.84
N LEU A 193 5.75 13.59 -6.39
CA LEU A 193 4.54 13.01 -6.99
C LEU A 193 4.37 13.46 -8.44
N ASP A 194 4.45 14.78 -8.71
CA ASP A 194 4.32 15.36 -10.05
C ASP A 194 5.32 14.77 -11.04
N ARG A 195 6.52 14.41 -10.57
CA ARG A 195 7.52 13.73 -11.38
C ARG A 195 7.16 12.26 -11.58
N ALA A 196 6.79 11.57 -10.52
CA ALA A 196 6.53 10.14 -10.54
C ALA A 196 5.32 9.79 -11.42
N ILE A 197 4.22 10.55 -11.36
CA ILE A 197 3.00 10.25 -12.13
C ILE A 197 3.14 10.48 -13.64
N LYS A 198 4.18 11.19 -14.10
CA LYS A 198 4.46 11.41 -15.53
C LYS A 198 5.20 10.25 -16.20
N GLY A 199 5.73 9.34 -15.44
CA GLY A 199 6.46 8.19 -15.96
C GLY A 199 5.63 6.92 -15.86
N ASP A 200 6.13 5.85 -16.47
CA ASP A 200 5.50 4.53 -16.44
C ASP A 200 6.29 3.58 -15.56
N ALA A 201 5.59 2.77 -14.78
CA ALA A 201 6.12 1.67 -13.99
C ALA A 201 5.20 0.46 -14.10
N ASP A 202 5.77 -0.72 -13.95
CA ASP A 202 5.02 -1.98 -14.09
C ASP A 202 5.09 -2.80 -12.80
N PHE A 203 4.00 -2.82 -12.05
CA PHE A 203 3.89 -3.64 -10.84
C PHE A 203 4.00 -5.14 -11.14
N CYS A 204 3.63 -5.55 -12.35
CA CYS A 204 3.65 -6.94 -12.80
C CYS A 204 4.97 -7.34 -13.49
N LYS A 205 6.00 -6.49 -13.45
CA LYS A 205 7.32 -6.78 -14.02
C LYS A 205 7.94 -8.07 -13.51
N LEU A 206 7.81 -8.34 -12.20
CA LEU A 206 8.13 -9.64 -11.64
C LEU A 206 6.93 -10.59 -11.82
N PRO A 207 7.15 -11.92 -11.90
CA PRO A 207 6.07 -12.89 -12.07
C PRO A 207 4.92 -12.69 -11.09
N VAL A 208 3.68 -12.78 -11.59
CA VAL A 208 2.43 -12.73 -10.80
C VAL A 208 1.74 -14.10 -10.74
N ASP A 209 2.10 -15.00 -11.63
CA ASP A 209 1.59 -16.38 -11.74
C ASP A 209 2.26 -17.33 -10.73
N ARG A 210 3.47 -17.00 -10.30
CA ARG A 210 4.26 -17.78 -9.34
C ARG A 210 4.93 -16.90 -8.30
N PRO A 211 5.14 -17.40 -7.07
CA PRO A 211 5.92 -16.70 -6.05
C PRO A 211 7.37 -16.45 -6.48
N ILE A 212 7.96 -15.35 -6.04
CA ILE A 212 9.40 -15.13 -6.05
C ILE A 212 9.98 -15.51 -4.68
N ARG A 213 11.20 -16.05 -4.66
CA ARG A 213 11.87 -16.43 -3.42
C ARG A 213 12.29 -15.21 -2.62
N GLY A 214 12.29 -15.36 -1.31
CA GLY A 214 12.72 -14.29 -0.40
C GLY A 214 14.14 -13.81 -0.64
N GLU A 215 15.09 -14.70 -0.99
CA GLU A 215 16.45 -14.32 -1.37
C GLU A 215 16.44 -13.39 -2.58
N GLN A 216 15.71 -13.74 -3.63
CA GLN A 216 15.58 -12.90 -4.83
C GLN A 216 15.01 -11.52 -4.52
N ALA A 217 14.00 -11.44 -3.63
CA ALA A 217 13.45 -10.16 -3.19
C ALA A 217 14.51 -9.29 -2.49
N LEU A 218 15.33 -9.88 -1.63
CA LEU A 218 16.40 -9.17 -0.93
C LEU A 218 17.55 -8.74 -1.85
N GLU A 219 17.90 -9.57 -2.85
CA GLU A 219 18.89 -9.23 -3.89
C GLU A 219 18.44 -8.01 -4.70
N ILE A 220 17.18 -7.96 -5.15
CA ILE A 220 16.62 -6.82 -5.87
C ILE A 220 16.71 -5.55 -5.02
N ILE A 221 16.37 -5.61 -3.74
CA ILE A 221 16.48 -4.45 -2.85
C ILE A 221 17.93 -3.99 -2.73
N ALA A 222 18.87 -4.92 -2.65
CA ALA A 222 20.30 -4.59 -2.54
C ALA A 222 20.88 -3.90 -3.79
N THR A 223 20.24 -3.98 -4.96
CA THR A 223 20.71 -3.27 -6.18
C THR A 223 20.51 -1.77 -6.12
N ARG A 224 19.72 -1.26 -5.17
CA ARG A 224 19.33 0.16 -5.09
C ARG A 224 19.82 0.84 -3.80
N GLY A 225 20.45 0.09 -2.88
CA GLY A 225 20.96 0.55 -1.60
C GLY A 225 22.46 0.86 -1.59
#